data_9d905dfdb606801823790eed38db6cab
#
_entry.id   9d905dfdb606801823790eed38db6cab
#
_cell.length_a   1.000
_cell.length_b   1.000
_cell.length_c   1.000
_cell.angle_alpha   90.00
_cell.angle_beta   90.00
_cell.angle_gamma   90.00
#
_symmetry.space_group_name_H-M   'P 1'
#
loop_
_entity.id
_entity.type
_entity.pdbx_description
1 polymer ?
#
loop_
_entity_poly.entity_id
_entity_poly.type
_entity_poly.pdbx_seq_one_letter_code
_entity_poly.pdbx_strand_id
1 'polypeptide(L)'
;MLALDGEGIFMQNMVISPSMQFQEKDQSGQTSSTANAEQGIKAKELRVTGMITFDNERALQRIFQLASATTGDGALKVYRIANATAAAINFREGTFSGQIDAQQQTDRLAWQVSFTLRERRSVPEKRQARATPGSSRKQTPQTPGAKGKTVANETPEKMTWFEEKVLKPVNDALE
;
A
#
# COMPACT_ATOMS: atom_id res chain seq x y z
N MET A 1 -3.01 1.64 -24.58
CA MET A 1 -2.01 2.72 -24.48
C MET A 1 -1.53 2.79 -23.03
N LEU A 2 -0.24 2.93 -22.79
CA LEU A 2 0.38 3.18 -21.49
C LEU A 2 1.06 4.54 -21.52
N ALA A 3 0.91 5.36 -20.49
CA ALA A 3 1.68 6.60 -20.35
C ALA A 3 2.32 6.69 -18.95
N LEU A 4 3.53 7.22 -18.91
CA LEU A 4 4.33 7.49 -17.72
C LEU A 4 4.53 9.00 -17.59
N ASP A 5 4.02 9.62 -16.54
CA ASP A 5 4.00 11.10 -16.35
C ASP A 5 3.38 11.86 -17.55
N GLY A 6 2.41 11.26 -18.24
CA GLY A 6 1.80 11.82 -19.43
C GLY A 6 2.53 11.52 -20.75
N GLU A 7 3.73 10.95 -20.69
CA GLU A 7 4.46 10.50 -21.87
C GLU A 7 3.99 9.12 -22.32
N GLY A 8 3.51 9.00 -23.56
CA GLY A 8 3.02 7.75 -24.14
C GLY A 8 4.14 6.77 -24.46
N ILE A 9 3.99 5.53 -24.01
CA ILE A 9 4.85 4.40 -24.40
C ILE A 9 4.20 3.69 -25.58
N PHE A 10 4.86 3.71 -26.72
CA PHE A 10 4.36 3.14 -27.96
C PHE A 10 5.04 1.80 -28.24
N MET A 11 4.27 0.73 -28.12
CA MET A 11 4.65 -0.62 -28.51
C MET A 11 3.48 -1.28 -29.25
N GLN A 12 3.80 -2.08 -30.27
CA GLN A 12 2.81 -2.89 -30.96
C GLN A 12 2.43 -4.09 -30.09
N ASN A 13 1.18 -4.54 -30.20
CA ASN A 13 0.67 -5.69 -29.45
C ASN A 13 0.96 -5.61 -27.94
N MET A 14 0.82 -4.39 -27.38
CA MET A 14 1.08 -4.17 -25.96
C MET A 14 0.09 -4.95 -25.10
N VAL A 15 0.62 -5.78 -24.22
CA VAL A 15 -0.13 -6.51 -23.20
C VAL A 15 0.31 -6.02 -21.83
N ILE A 16 -0.65 -5.71 -20.96
CA ILE A 16 -0.42 -5.28 -19.58
C ILE A 16 -1.08 -6.27 -18.65
N SER A 17 -0.26 -6.97 -17.86
CA SER A 17 -0.69 -8.01 -16.92
C SER A 17 -0.44 -7.56 -15.50
N PRO A 18 -1.49 -7.25 -14.74
CA PRO A 18 -1.36 -6.95 -13.32
C PRO A 18 -1.13 -8.22 -12.51
N SER A 19 -0.30 -8.13 -11.49
CA SER A 19 -0.07 -9.18 -10.51
C SER A 19 0.03 -8.60 -9.11
N MET A 20 -0.35 -9.40 -8.12
CA MET A 20 -0.22 -9.08 -6.70
C MET A 20 0.13 -10.36 -5.97
N GLN A 21 1.15 -10.30 -5.10
CA GLN A 21 1.58 -11.45 -4.33
C GLN A 21 1.15 -11.29 -2.87
N PHE A 22 0.63 -12.37 -2.31
CA PHE A 22 0.39 -12.50 -0.87
C PHE A 22 1.59 -13.20 -0.26
N GLN A 23 2.04 -12.70 0.88
CA GLN A 23 3.14 -13.33 1.60
C GLN A 23 2.56 -14.13 2.76
N GLU A 24 2.58 -15.44 2.61
CA GLU A 24 2.28 -16.40 3.66
C GLU A 24 3.61 -16.86 4.26
N LYS A 25 3.77 -16.77 5.58
CA LYS A 25 4.88 -17.37 6.28
C LYS A 25 4.35 -18.63 6.96
N ASP A 26 4.80 -19.77 6.48
CA ASP A 26 4.57 -21.03 7.17
C ASP A 26 5.29 -21.00 8.53
N GLN A 27 4.51 -20.98 9.60
CA GLN A 27 4.99 -21.07 10.97
C GLN A 27 4.78 -22.48 11.53
N SER A 28 4.91 -23.52 10.70
CA SER A 28 4.87 -24.90 11.15
C SER A 28 6.07 -25.19 12.07
N GLY A 29 5.96 -24.76 13.32
CA GLY A 29 6.73 -25.28 14.43
C GLY A 29 6.15 -26.64 14.83
N GLN A 30 6.96 -27.51 15.43
CA GLN A 30 6.68 -28.90 15.81
C GLN A 30 5.41 -29.19 16.64
N THR A 31 4.45 -28.28 16.71
CA THR A 31 3.15 -28.47 17.33
C THR A 31 2.06 -28.34 16.28
N SER A 32 1.18 -29.31 16.20
CA SER A 32 0.17 -29.55 15.16
C SER A 32 -0.96 -28.53 15.06
N SER A 33 -0.66 -27.23 15.07
CA SER A 33 -1.62 -26.17 14.73
C SER A 33 -1.07 -25.37 13.55
N THR A 34 -1.70 -25.52 12.38
CA THR A 34 -1.41 -24.78 11.16
C THR A 34 -1.87 -23.32 11.36
N ALA A 35 -1.02 -22.48 11.94
CA ALA A 35 -1.26 -21.05 12.02
C ALA A 35 -0.48 -20.37 10.90
N ASN A 36 -1.17 -20.05 9.81
CA ASN A 36 -0.62 -19.19 8.76
C ASN A 36 -0.64 -17.75 9.26
N ALA A 37 0.54 -17.17 9.49
CA ALA A 37 0.64 -15.76 9.79
C ALA A 37 0.64 -14.96 8.47
N GLU A 38 -0.44 -14.24 8.20
CA GLU A 38 -0.52 -13.31 7.08
C GLU A 38 0.47 -12.15 7.29
N GLN A 39 1.54 -12.12 6.53
CA GLN A 39 2.57 -11.04 6.60
C GLN A 39 2.23 -9.82 5.73
N GLY A 40 1.00 -9.70 5.24
CA GLY A 40 0.51 -8.56 4.50
C GLY A 40 0.60 -8.70 2.97
N ILE A 41 0.06 -7.69 2.30
CA ILE A 41 -0.06 -7.62 0.85
C ILE A 41 1.19 -6.96 0.29
N LYS A 42 1.89 -7.62 -0.64
CA LYS A 42 2.99 -6.99 -1.40
C LYS A 42 2.45 -5.93 -2.36
N ALA A 43 3.31 -4.98 -2.72
CA ALA A 43 3.00 -3.99 -3.73
C ALA A 43 2.58 -4.67 -5.03
N LYS A 44 1.55 -4.12 -5.70
CA LYS A 44 1.10 -4.61 -7.00
C LYS A 44 2.20 -4.40 -8.04
N GLU A 45 2.21 -5.25 -9.05
CA GLU A 45 3.12 -5.16 -10.18
C GLU A 45 2.32 -5.17 -11.48
N LEU A 46 2.79 -4.39 -12.45
CA LEU A 46 2.29 -4.38 -13.82
C LEU A 46 3.40 -4.89 -14.72
N ARG A 47 3.25 -6.07 -15.25
CA ARG A 47 4.13 -6.57 -16.30
C ARG A 47 3.62 -6.07 -17.64
N VAL A 48 4.48 -5.38 -18.36
CA VAL A 48 4.22 -4.82 -19.68
C VAL A 48 5.05 -5.56 -20.70
N THR A 49 4.42 -6.06 -21.75
CA THR A 49 5.09 -6.72 -22.89
C THR A 49 4.57 -6.14 -24.20
N GLY A 50 5.41 -6.10 -25.20
CA GLY A 50 5.03 -5.60 -26.52
C GLY A 50 6.19 -5.69 -27.52
N MET A 51 5.97 -5.20 -28.72
CA MET A 51 6.99 -5.18 -29.77
C MET A 51 7.28 -3.76 -30.21
N ILE A 52 8.56 -3.47 -30.49
CA ILE A 52 9.04 -2.23 -31.08
C ILE A 52 9.75 -2.62 -32.37
N THR A 53 9.32 -2.07 -33.48
CA THR A 53 9.94 -2.33 -34.79
C THR A 53 11.33 -1.68 -34.91
N PHE A 54 12.21 -2.20 -35.73
CA PHE A 54 13.60 -1.70 -35.86
C PHE A 54 13.65 -0.27 -36.38
N ASP A 55 12.69 0.17 -37.16
CA ASP A 55 12.54 1.54 -37.61
C ASP A 55 12.21 2.54 -36.49
N ASN A 56 11.75 2.05 -35.34
CA ASN A 56 11.42 2.88 -34.17
C ASN A 56 12.39 2.68 -33.00
N GLU A 57 13.68 2.61 -33.27
CA GLU A 57 14.74 2.47 -32.27
C GLU A 57 14.65 3.50 -31.13
N ARG A 58 14.23 4.73 -31.45
CA ARG A 58 14.06 5.80 -30.47
C ARG A 58 13.07 5.44 -29.35
N ALA A 59 12.02 4.67 -29.67
CA ALA A 59 11.08 4.21 -28.66
C ALA A 59 11.74 3.23 -27.67
N LEU A 60 12.59 2.33 -28.17
CA LEU A 60 13.36 1.43 -27.32
C LEU A 60 14.33 2.19 -26.42
N GLN A 61 15.14 3.10 -26.99
CA GLN A 61 16.06 3.94 -26.25
C GLN A 61 15.34 4.73 -25.15
N ARG A 62 14.15 5.26 -25.46
CA ARG A 62 13.37 6.04 -24.52
C ARG A 62 12.91 5.23 -23.32
N ILE A 63 12.48 3.98 -23.50
CA ILE A 63 12.10 3.09 -22.39
C ILE A 63 13.30 2.88 -21.46
N PHE A 64 14.49 2.61 -21.99
CA PHE A 64 15.69 2.45 -21.17
C PHE A 64 16.09 3.74 -20.43
N GLN A 65 15.95 4.91 -21.06
CA GLN A 65 16.18 6.20 -20.41
C GLN A 65 15.19 6.44 -19.25
N LEU A 66 13.91 6.16 -19.47
CA LEU A 66 12.90 6.26 -18.40
C LEU A 66 13.20 5.30 -17.25
N ALA A 67 13.63 4.10 -17.56
CA ALA A 67 13.93 3.10 -16.53
C ALA A 67 15.17 3.43 -15.69
N SER A 68 16.18 4.04 -16.32
CA SER A 68 17.42 4.46 -15.64
C SER A 68 17.32 5.83 -14.98
N ALA A 69 16.19 6.54 -15.13
CA ALA A 69 16.02 7.86 -14.53
C ALA A 69 15.98 7.79 -12.99
N THR A 70 16.79 8.63 -12.37
CA THR A 70 16.86 8.77 -10.92
C THR A 70 16.42 10.15 -10.47
N THR A 71 15.98 10.25 -9.22
CA THR A 71 15.76 11.52 -8.51
C THR A 71 17.08 12.05 -7.94
N GLY A 72 17.10 13.31 -7.53
CA GLY A 72 18.32 13.96 -7.02
C GLY A 72 18.97 13.27 -5.80
N ASP A 73 18.24 12.40 -5.11
CA ASP A 73 18.71 11.56 -4.01
C ASP A 73 19.22 10.17 -4.45
N GLY A 74 19.32 9.93 -5.77
CA GLY A 74 19.78 8.66 -6.35
C GLY A 74 18.75 7.53 -6.35
N ALA A 75 17.52 7.75 -5.86
CA ALA A 75 16.46 6.78 -5.94
C ALA A 75 15.88 6.70 -7.37
N LEU A 76 15.33 5.54 -7.76
CA LEU A 76 14.64 5.39 -9.03
C LEU A 76 13.42 6.32 -9.09
N LYS A 77 13.24 6.95 -10.23
CA LYS A 77 12.11 7.85 -10.47
C LYS A 77 10.78 7.11 -10.35
N VAL A 78 9.83 7.76 -9.69
CA VAL A 78 8.43 7.31 -9.59
C VAL A 78 7.63 8.00 -10.67
N TYR A 79 6.84 7.23 -11.43
CA TYR A 79 6.02 7.71 -12.53
C TYR A 79 4.55 7.61 -12.19
N ARG A 80 3.76 8.59 -12.62
CA ARG A 80 2.31 8.47 -12.70
C ARG A 80 1.95 7.57 -13.86
N ILE A 81 1.14 6.56 -13.60
CA ILE A 81 0.76 5.56 -14.58
C ILE A 81 -0.64 5.86 -15.10
N ALA A 82 -0.76 6.08 -16.40
CA ALA A 82 -2.04 6.22 -17.09
C ALA A 82 -2.26 5.04 -18.04
N ASN A 83 -3.16 4.14 -17.66
CA ASN A 83 -3.61 3.00 -18.43
C ASN A 83 -4.93 2.47 -17.87
N ALA A 84 -5.82 1.92 -18.70
CA ALA A 84 -7.12 1.42 -18.28
C ALA A 84 -7.03 0.26 -17.26
N THR A 85 -6.13 -0.70 -17.49
CA THR A 85 -5.91 -1.84 -16.58
C THR A 85 -5.33 -1.37 -15.25
N ALA A 86 -4.37 -0.44 -15.27
CA ALA A 86 -3.79 0.17 -14.07
C ALA A 86 -4.85 0.92 -13.26
N ALA A 87 -5.72 1.68 -13.93
CA ALA A 87 -6.83 2.40 -13.29
C ALA A 87 -7.84 1.44 -12.63
N ALA A 88 -8.18 0.32 -13.29
CA ALA A 88 -9.11 -0.67 -12.77
C ALA A 88 -8.66 -1.30 -11.45
N ILE A 89 -7.35 -1.42 -11.23
CA ILE A 89 -6.77 -1.96 -10.00
C ILE A 89 -6.24 -0.89 -9.03
N ASN A 90 -6.54 0.40 -9.29
CA ASN A 90 -6.03 1.54 -8.54
C ASN A 90 -4.49 1.60 -8.47
N PHE A 91 -3.80 1.25 -9.54
CA PHE A 91 -2.36 1.39 -9.68
C PHE A 91 -2.05 2.77 -10.26
N ARG A 92 -1.73 3.74 -9.44
CA ARG A 92 -1.57 5.16 -9.85
C ARG A 92 -0.13 5.56 -10.07
N GLU A 93 0.77 5.09 -9.22
CA GLU A 93 2.19 5.45 -9.23
C GLU A 93 3.04 4.20 -9.17
N GLY A 94 4.10 4.17 -9.96
CA GLY A 94 5.01 3.03 -10.01
C GLY A 94 6.42 3.41 -10.42
N THR A 95 7.35 2.55 -10.10
CA THR A 95 8.74 2.62 -10.54
C THR A 95 9.11 1.37 -11.29
N PHE A 96 10.07 1.46 -12.20
CA PHE A 96 10.62 0.27 -12.84
C PHE A 96 11.21 -0.67 -11.80
N SER A 97 11.00 -1.96 -11.97
CA SER A 97 11.44 -3.00 -11.03
C SER A 97 11.86 -4.25 -11.75
N GLY A 98 12.87 -4.92 -11.20
CA GLY A 98 13.41 -6.14 -11.79
C GLY A 98 14.23 -5.84 -13.05
N GLN A 99 13.94 -6.58 -14.11
CA GLN A 99 14.69 -6.56 -15.37
C GLN A 99 13.84 -5.95 -16.50
N ILE A 100 14.51 -5.22 -17.39
CA ILE A 100 13.98 -4.88 -18.71
C ILE A 100 14.64 -5.80 -19.69
N ASP A 101 13.84 -6.45 -20.49
CA ASP A 101 14.29 -7.37 -21.51
C ASP A 101 13.88 -6.87 -22.89
N ALA A 102 14.79 -6.95 -23.87
CA ALA A 102 14.54 -6.55 -25.24
C ALA A 102 15.20 -7.57 -26.19
N GLN A 103 14.43 -8.60 -26.55
CA GLN A 103 14.90 -9.67 -27.43
C GLN A 103 14.70 -9.32 -28.89
N GLN A 104 15.72 -9.42 -29.68
CA GLN A 104 15.65 -9.22 -31.11
C GLN A 104 14.91 -10.37 -31.80
N GLN A 105 13.89 -10.02 -32.58
CA GLN A 105 13.08 -10.92 -33.38
C GLN A 105 13.39 -10.65 -34.87
N THR A 106 14.28 -11.43 -35.45
CA THR A 106 14.76 -11.20 -36.83
C THR A 106 13.66 -11.49 -37.85
N ASP A 107 12.77 -12.44 -37.56
CA ASP A 107 11.64 -12.80 -38.41
C ASP A 107 10.56 -11.69 -38.49
N ARG A 108 10.50 -10.82 -37.49
CA ARG A 108 9.52 -9.75 -37.40
C ARG A 108 10.13 -8.36 -37.52
N LEU A 109 11.44 -8.26 -37.73
CA LEU A 109 12.18 -7.01 -37.76
C LEU A 109 11.84 -6.08 -36.57
N ALA A 110 11.80 -6.65 -35.39
CA ALA A 110 11.35 -5.98 -34.16
C ALA A 110 12.08 -6.49 -32.91
N TRP A 111 12.05 -5.72 -31.84
CA TRP A 111 12.40 -6.18 -30.49
C TRP A 111 11.15 -6.57 -29.73
N GLN A 112 11.15 -7.74 -29.14
CA GLN A 112 10.20 -8.13 -28.10
C GLN A 112 10.65 -7.49 -26.79
N VAL A 113 9.90 -6.53 -26.31
CA VAL A 113 10.25 -5.78 -25.08
C VAL A 113 9.36 -6.22 -23.93
N SER A 114 9.96 -6.43 -22.76
CA SER A 114 9.22 -6.67 -21.53
C SER A 114 9.85 -5.93 -20.34
N PHE A 115 9.01 -5.38 -19.46
CA PHE A 115 9.43 -4.73 -18.23
C PHE A 115 8.33 -4.80 -17.17
N THR A 116 8.68 -4.55 -15.92
CA THR A 116 7.75 -4.54 -14.80
C THR A 116 7.75 -3.19 -14.10
N LEU A 117 6.57 -2.68 -13.82
CA LEU A 117 6.36 -1.51 -12.96
C LEU A 117 5.82 -1.99 -11.62
N ARG A 118 6.45 -1.56 -10.53
CA ARG A 118 6.04 -1.89 -9.16
C ARG A 118 5.38 -0.68 -8.51
N GLU A 119 4.22 -0.91 -7.88
CA GLU A 119 3.44 0.12 -7.21
C GLU A 119 4.24 0.81 -6.11
N ARG A 120 4.21 2.13 -6.13
CA ARG A 120 4.65 3.00 -5.04
C ARG A 120 3.41 3.67 -4.45
N ARG A 121 3.11 3.38 -3.20
CA ARG A 121 2.02 4.08 -2.50
C ARG A 121 2.47 5.51 -2.21
N SER A 122 1.66 6.48 -2.65
CA SER A 122 1.93 7.88 -2.33
C SER A 122 1.73 8.14 -0.83
N VAL A 123 2.53 9.06 -0.28
CA VAL A 123 2.44 9.50 1.12
C VAL A 123 1.03 10.00 1.51
N PRO A 124 0.24 10.66 0.63
CA PRO A 124 -1.14 11.04 0.92
C PRO A 124 -2.09 9.87 1.22
N GLU A 125 -1.97 8.75 0.51
CA GLU A 125 -2.81 7.54 0.77
C GLU A 125 -2.49 6.93 2.14
N LYS A 126 -1.23 6.95 2.54
CA LYS A 126 -0.83 6.54 3.90
C LYS A 126 -1.40 7.45 4.99
N ARG A 127 -1.53 8.75 4.72
CA ARG A 127 -2.14 9.72 5.64
C ARG A 127 -3.66 9.54 5.73
N GLN A 128 -4.34 9.33 4.60
CA GLN A 128 -5.78 9.05 4.60
C GLN A 128 -6.12 7.74 5.32
N ALA A 129 -5.35 6.68 5.09
CA ALA A 129 -5.54 5.42 5.81
C ALA A 129 -5.29 5.53 7.33
N ARG A 130 -4.44 6.48 7.76
CA ARG A 130 -4.22 6.79 9.19
C ARG A 130 -5.22 7.80 9.75
N ALA A 131 -5.81 8.63 8.90
CA ALA A 131 -6.76 9.68 9.29
C ALA A 131 -8.21 9.20 9.29
N THR A 132 -8.51 7.96 8.89
CA THR A 132 -9.82 7.36 9.15
C THR A 132 -9.83 6.99 10.64
N PRO A 133 -10.48 7.76 11.52
CA PRO A 133 -10.61 7.36 12.89
C PRO A 133 -11.45 6.08 12.86
N GLY A 134 -10.88 4.98 13.28
CA GLY A 134 -11.69 3.86 13.70
C GLY A 134 -12.70 4.43 14.68
N SER A 135 -13.97 4.46 14.30
CA SER A 135 -15.05 4.80 15.21
C SER A 135 -15.11 3.70 16.25
N SER A 136 -14.24 3.82 17.25
CA SER A 136 -14.48 3.13 18.52
C SER A 136 -15.73 3.77 19.10
N ARG A 137 -16.90 3.22 18.75
CA ARG A 137 -18.11 3.42 19.51
C ARG A 137 -17.79 2.95 20.93
N LYS A 138 -17.48 3.91 21.81
CA LYS A 138 -17.62 3.69 23.24
C LYS A 138 -19.11 3.38 23.46
N GLN A 139 -19.42 2.12 23.68
CA GLN A 139 -20.71 1.75 24.25
C GLN A 139 -20.78 2.36 25.65
N THR A 140 -21.51 3.46 25.73
CA THR A 140 -21.93 4.00 27.03
C THR A 140 -23.06 3.11 27.53
N PRO A 141 -22.96 2.47 28.70
CA PRO A 141 -24.10 1.80 29.29
C PRO A 141 -25.14 2.86 29.60
N GLN A 142 -26.32 2.75 29.00
CA GLN A 142 -27.50 3.53 29.40
C GLN A 142 -28.00 3.02 30.75
N THR A 143 -27.88 3.86 31.74
CA THR A 143 -28.67 3.72 32.99
C THR A 143 -29.78 4.76 32.93
N PRO A 144 -31.07 4.41 33.14
CA PRO A 144 -32.15 5.36 33.09
C PRO A 144 -32.29 6.09 34.43
N GLY A 145 -32.36 7.40 34.33
CA GLY A 145 -33.09 8.25 35.27
C GLY A 145 -32.34 8.89 36.42
N ALA A 146 -32.14 10.21 36.33
CA ALA A 146 -32.66 11.21 37.24
C ALA A 146 -32.21 12.62 36.87
N LYS A 147 -33.12 13.57 36.93
CA LYS A 147 -33.02 15.01 36.70
C LYS A 147 -32.11 15.69 37.74
N GLY A 148 -31.39 16.74 37.32
CA GLY A 148 -31.13 17.87 38.19
C GLY A 148 -29.77 18.51 38.16
N LYS A 149 -29.74 19.73 37.56
CA LYS A 149 -28.94 20.95 37.87
C LYS A 149 -27.41 20.97 37.70
N THR A 150 -27.05 21.86 36.78
CA THR A 150 -25.81 22.68 36.66
C THR A 150 -25.13 23.00 37.98
N VAL A 151 -23.80 22.87 38.02
CA VAL A 151 -22.81 23.91 38.36
C VAL A 151 -21.40 23.38 38.00
N ALA A 152 -20.58 24.25 37.39
CA ALA A 152 -19.18 24.03 37.09
C ALA A 152 -18.34 23.85 38.35
N ASN A 153 -17.37 22.95 38.31
CA ASN A 153 -15.98 23.15 38.69
C ASN A 153 -15.26 21.86 38.99
N GLU A 154 -14.03 21.78 38.51
CA GLU A 154 -12.88 21.01 39.00
C GLU A 154 -13.09 19.49 39.16
N THR A 155 -12.35 18.80 38.34
CA THR A 155 -12.25 17.34 38.34
C THR A 155 -11.42 16.84 39.51
N PRO A 156 -11.98 16.28 40.56
CA PRO A 156 -11.27 15.33 41.39
C PRO A 156 -11.35 13.96 40.73
N GLU A 157 -10.25 13.30 40.58
CA GLU A 157 -10.17 11.92 40.15
C GLU A 157 -11.08 11.08 41.02
N LYS A 158 -12.17 10.60 40.43
CA LYS A 158 -13.11 9.70 41.15
C LYS A 158 -12.42 8.34 41.28
N MET A 159 -12.03 8.01 42.50
CA MET A 159 -11.63 6.66 42.91
C MET A 159 -12.66 5.65 42.40
N THR A 160 -12.20 4.52 41.90
CA THR A 160 -13.07 3.45 41.47
C THR A 160 -13.81 2.86 42.68
N TRP A 161 -15.02 2.33 42.48
CA TRP A 161 -15.81 1.70 43.57
C TRP A 161 -14.96 0.68 44.36
N PHE A 162 -14.00 0.02 43.72
CA PHE A 162 -13.12 -0.95 44.35
C PHE A 162 -12.10 -0.30 45.29
N GLU A 163 -11.56 0.84 44.92
CA GLU A 163 -10.61 1.62 45.73
C GLU A 163 -11.30 2.19 46.98
N GLU A 164 -12.55 2.63 46.86
CA GLU A 164 -13.31 3.19 47.97
C GLU A 164 -13.80 2.14 48.96
N LYS A 165 -14.26 0.97 48.46
CA LYS A 165 -14.89 -0.05 49.32
C LYS A 165 -13.95 -1.14 49.83
N VAL A 166 -12.84 -1.39 49.17
CA VAL A 166 -11.94 -2.49 49.49
C VAL A 166 -10.58 -1.99 49.99
N LEU A 167 -9.98 -1.05 49.30
CA LEU A 167 -8.63 -0.58 49.64
C LEU A 167 -8.58 0.41 50.79
N LYS A 168 -9.57 1.32 50.86
CA LYS A 168 -9.59 2.33 51.94
C LYS A 168 -9.74 1.73 53.33
N PRO A 169 -10.67 0.80 53.63
CA PRO A 169 -10.77 0.21 54.96
C PRO A 169 -9.58 -0.69 55.34
N VAL A 170 -8.87 -1.23 54.36
CA VAL A 170 -7.64 -2.02 54.61
C VAL A 170 -6.49 -1.12 54.97
N ASN A 171 -6.39 0.07 54.35
CA ASN A 171 -5.33 1.03 54.65
C ASN A 171 -5.55 1.72 55.99
N ASP A 172 -6.82 2.06 56.35
CA ASP A 172 -7.20 2.64 57.65
C ASP A 172 -7.07 1.68 58.81
N ALA A 173 -6.96 0.35 58.55
CA ALA A 173 -6.75 -0.67 59.58
C ALA A 173 -5.26 -1.01 59.82
N LEU A 174 -4.35 -0.43 59.01
CA LEU A 174 -2.90 -0.65 59.08
C LEU A 174 -2.11 0.55 59.63
N GLU A 175 -2.77 1.67 59.89
CA GLU A 175 -2.25 2.81 60.64
C GLU A 175 -2.72 2.74 62.10
#